data_d39f1fc12dbff64b5c651cda66495ae1
#
_entry.id   d39f1fc12dbff64b5c651cda66495ae1
#
_cell.length_a   1.000
_cell.length_b   1.000
_cell.length_c   1.000
_cell.angle_alpha   90.00
_cell.angle_beta   90.00
_cell.angle_gamma   90.00
#
_symmetry.space_group_name_H-M   'P 1'
#
loop_
_entity.id
_entity.type
_entity.pdbx_description
1 polymer ?
#
loop_
_entity_poly.entity_id
_entity_poly.type
_entity_poly.pdbx_seq_one_letter_code
_entity_poly.pdbx_strand_id
1 'polypeptide(L)'
;MSKGPISTFLQTNFKHFNAAALIEAAQAYELKLLEGHSMLVSLAGAMSTAELGISMAEMIRADKVHAISCTGANLEEDVFNLVAHDHYKRIPNYRDLSPFDEQELLNKHYNRVTDTCIPEMEAMRVIEEHLVRRWVNAASNGTRKFPHEYFYDLLLSGDISSSYQINPKQSWLLAAAEKNLPIVVPGWEDSTCGNFFASHCIAVSYTHLRAHETKWH
;
A
#
# COMPACT_ATOMS: atom_id res chain seq x y z
N MET A 1 20.00 6.10 23.36
CA MET A 1 18.94 5.08 23.53
C MET A 1 19.58 3.72 23.74
N SER A 2 18.99 2.83 24.55
CA SER A 2 19.49 1.46 24.67
C SER A 2 19.28 0.76 23.31
N LYS A 3 20.33 0.13 22.79
CA LYS A 3 20.24 -0.57 21.51
C LYS A 3 19.43 -1.86 21.72
N GLY A 4 18.42 -2.06 20.89
CA GLY A 4 17.66 -3.31 20.87
C GLY A 4 18.53 -4.51 20.46
N PRO A 5 18.05 -5.74 20.68
CA PRO A 5 18.82 -6.95 20.39
C PRO A 5 19.24 -7.08 18.91
N ILE A 6 18.37 -6.65 17.97
CA ILE A 6 18.68 -6.68 16.54
C ILE A 6 19.80 -5.67 16.21
N SER A 7 19.71 -4.44 16.71
CA SER A 7 20.75 -3.43 16.49
C SER A 7 22.09 -3.89 17.06
N THR A 8 22.09 -4.54 18.22
CA THR A 8 23.29 -5.11 18.84
C THR A 8 23.88 -6.24 17.97
N PHE A 9 23.05 -7.16 17.52
CA PHE A 9 23.45 -8.23 16.60
C PHE A 9 24.09 -7.70 15.33
N LEU A 10 23.42 -6.77 14.67
CA LEU A 10 23.91 -6.17 13.43
C LEU A 10 25.28 -5.48 13.64
N GLN A 11 25.40 -4.64 14.66
CA GLN A 11 26.65 -3.94 14.94
C GLN A 11 27.82 -4.87 15.33
N THR A 12 27.51 -6.01 15.94
CA THR A 12 28.52 -7.01 16.31
C THR A 12 29.04 -7.79 15.12
N ASN A 13 28.15 -8.10 14.16
CA ASN A 13 28.44 -9.07 13.11
C ASN A 13 28.64 -8.42 11.72
N PHE A 14 28.05 -7.27 11.44
CA PHE A 14 28.08 -6.58 10.14
C PHE A 14 29.17 -5.52 10.11
N LYS A 15 30.44 -5.94 10.00
CA LYS A 15 31.60 -5.05 10.21
C LYS A 15 32.31 -4.59 8.94
N HIS A 16 32.06 -5.24 7.82
CA HIS A 16 32.79 -5.00 6.57
C HIS A 16 31.87 -5.08 5.35
N PHE A 17 32.32 -4.49 4.25
CA PHE A 17 31.69 -4.52 2.94
C PHE A 17 30.21 -4.00 2.99
N ASN A 18 29.33 -4.58 2.20
CA ASN A 18 27.92 -4.18 2.15
C ASN A 18 27.18 -4.36 3.49
N ALA A 19 27.64 -5.28 4.33
CA ALA A 19 27.07 -5.46 5.66
C ALA A 19 27.36 -4.24 6.58
N ALA A 20 28.58 -3.69 6.51
CA ALA A 20 28.90 -2.46 7.22
C ALA A 20 28.12 -1.27 6.65
N ALA A 21 28.03 -1.16 5.32
CA ALA A 21 27.28 -0.09 4.66
C ALA A 21 25.80 -0.06 5.06
N LEU A 22 25.19 -1.21 5.31
CA LEU A 22 23.82 -1.26 5.85
C LEU A 22 23.71 -0.56 7.21
N ILE A 23 24.68 -0.81 8.11
CA ILE A 23 24.71 -0.20 9.45
C ILE A 23 24.96 1.31 9.36
N GLU A 24 25.90 1.70 8.51
CA GLU A 24 26.23 3.11 8.27
C GLU A 24 25.04 3.87 7.70
N ALA A 25 24.30 3.28 6.76
CA ALA A 25 23.07 3.87 6.21
C ALA A 25 22.01 4.05 7.28
N ALA A 26 21.78 3.05 8.13
CA ALA A 26 20.83 3.15 9.22
C ALA A 26 21.22 4.23 10.24
N GLN A 27 22.50 4.32 10.59
CA GLN A 27 23.01 5.35 11.49
C GLN A 27 22.92 6.76 10.88
N ALA A 28 23.20 6.90 9.59
CA ALA A 28 23.06 8.16 8.88
C ALA A 28 21.59 8.61 8.84
N TYR A 29 20.66 7.68 8.65
CA TYR A 29 19.23 7.96 8.70
C TYR A 29 18.82 8.49 10.08
N GLU A 30 19.18 7.78 11.16
CA GLU A 30 18.89 8.22 12.53
C GLU A 30 19.49 9.60 12.82
N LEU A 31 20.75 9.83 12.45
CA LEU A 31 21.45 11.09 12.65
C LEU A 31 20.73 12.25 11.95
N LYS A 32 20.35 12.05 10.67
CA LYS A 32 19.66 13.10 9.90
C LYS A 32 18.30 13.49 10.51
N LEU A 33 17.58 12.52 11.03
CA LEU A 33 16.33 12.82 11.76
C LEU A 33 16.57 13.59 13.07
N LEU A 34 17.63 13.24 13.79
CA LEU A 34 18.01 13.95 15.03
C LEU A 34 18.47 15.40 14.75
N GLU A 35 19.06 15.64 13.58
CA GLU A 35 19.42 16.99 13.10
C GLU A 35 18.20 17.81 12.61
N GLY A 36 17.00 17.24 12.61
CA GLY A 36 15.76 17.90 12.20
C GLY A 36 15.46 17.83 10.69
N HIS A 37 16.16 16.97 9.97
CA HIS A 37 15.86 16.76 8.54
C HIS A 37 14.63 15.88 8.34
N SER A 38 13.94 16.10 7.21
CA SER A 38 12.80 15.28 6.77
C SER A 38 13.25 14.09 5.94
N MET A 39 12.49 13.00 6.02
CA MET A 39 12.72 11.79 5.24
C MET A 39 11.55 11.49 4.31
N LEU A 40 11.84 11.44 3.02
CA LEU A 40 10.94 10.91 1.99
C LEU A 40 11.35 9.46 1.70
N VAL A 41 10.37 8.56 1.76
CA VAL A 41 10.57 7.15 1.43
C VAL A 41 9.92 6.85 0.08
N SER A 42 10.66 6.18 -0.80
CA SER A 42 10.12 5.70 -2.08
C SER A 42 9.95 4.18 -2.06
N LEU A 43 8.76 3.71 -2.39
CA LEU A 43 8.38 2.29 -2.44
C LEU A 43 8.03 1.92 -3.87
N ALA A 44 8.82 1.04 -4.48
CA ALA A 44 8.56 0.48 -5.79
C ALA A 44 7.88 -0.90 -5.68
N GLY A 45 7.35 -1.41 -6.79
CA GLY A 45 6.74 -2.74 -6.87
C GLY A 45 5.52 -2.92 -5.97
N ALA A 46 5.43 -4.09 -5.34
CA ALA A 46 4.32 -4.54 -4.50
C ALA A 46 4.84 -4.94 -3.10
N MET A 47 5.48 -4.03 -2.40
CA MET A 47 6.12 -4.29 -1.10
C MET A 47 5.10 -4.44 0.04
N SER A 48 3.87 -3.92 -0.15
CA SER A 48 2.77 -4.11 0.82
C SER A 48 2.31 -5.56 0.87
N THR A 49 2.27 -6.27 -0.27
CA THR A 49 2.02 -7.73 -0.30
C THR A 49 3.08 -8.52 0.47
N ALA A 50 4.33 -8.04 0.50
CA ALA A 50 5.41 -8.62 1.30
C ALA A 50 5.40 -8.17 2.78
N GLU A 51 4.33 -7.54 3.23
CA GLU A 51 4.12 -7.05 4.61
C GLU A 51 5.21 -6.09 5.13
N LEU A 52 5.87 -5.35 4.24
CA LEU A 52 6.80 -4.28 4.64
C LEU A 52 6.10 -3.22 5.51
N GLY A 53 4.79 -3.12 5.38
CA GLY A 53 3.94 -2.20 6.14
C GLY A 53 4.12 -2.26 7.65
N ILE A 54 4.39 -3.43 8.21
CA ILE A 54 4.56 -3.62 9.67
C ILE A 54 5.65 -2.67 10.21
N SER A 55 6.83 -2.71 9.63
CA SER A 55 7.95 -1.84 10.03
C SER A 55 7.69 -0.37 9.66
N MET A 56 7.10 -0.13 8.50
CA MET A 56 6.80 1.21 8.01
C MET A 56 5.76 1.91 8.90
N ALA A 57 4.73 1.21 9.35
CA ALA A 57 3.71 1.74 10.24
C ALA A 57 4.31 2.25 11.57
N GLU A 58 5.25 1.50 12.15
CA GLU A 58 5.97 1.92 13.35
C GLU A 58 6.84 3.16 13.10
N MET A 59 7.55 3.20 11.97
CA MET A 59 8.39 4.33 11.59
C MET A 59 7.56 5.61 11.38
N ILE A 60 6.41 5.51 10.72
CA ILE A 60 5.48 6.62 10.50
C ILE A 60 4.95 7.15 11.84
N ARG A 61 4.45 6.29 12.71
CA ARG A 61 3.93 6.70 14.03
C ARG A 61 4.99 7.31 14.92
N ALA A 62 6.24 6.89 14.77
CA ALA A 62 7.40 7.45 15.48
C ALA A 62 7.99 8.72 14.85
N ASP A 63 7.29 9.31 13.86
CA ASP A 63 7.73 10.51 13.12
C ASP A 63 9.12 10.34 12.45
N LYS A 64 9.37 9.14 11.90
CA LYS A 64 10.60 8.81 11.17
C LYS A 64 10.46 8.89 9.65
N VAL A 65 9.24 9.03 9.16
CA VAL A 65 8.89 9.20 7.74
C VAL A 65 8.00 10.43 7.62
N HIS A 66 8.30 11.32 6.66
CA HIS A 66 7.63 12.60 6.51
C HIS A 66 6.86 12.74 5.20
N ALA A 67 7.21 11.93 4.21
CA ALA A 67 6.48 11.81 2.95
C ALA A 67 6.77 10.44 2.32
N ILE A 68 5.86 9.98 1.47
CA ILE A 68 6.02 8.72 0.73
C ILE A 68 5.76 8.96 -0.75
N SER A 69 6.57 8.33 -1.61
CA SER A 69 6.28 8.15 -3.02
C SER A 69 6.17 6.65 -3.29
N CYS A 70 5.02 6.16 -3.75
CA CYS A 70 4.80 4.74 -3.94
C CYS A 70 4.01 4.42 -5.20
N THR A 71 4.06 3.16 -5.62
CA THR A 71 3.15 2.62 -6.66
C THR A 71 1.72 2.53 -6.13
N GLY A 72 0.75 2.52 -7.03
CA GLY A 72 -0.65 2.26 -6.66
C GLY A 72 -0.84 0.90 -6.00
N ALA A 73 -0.11 -0.13 -6.45
CA ALA A 73 -0.10 -1.46 -5.84
C ALA A 73 0.29 -1.41 -4.35
N ASN A 74 1.33 -0.67 -3.98
CA ASN A 74 1.69 -0.51 -2.57
C ASN A 74 0.57 0.13 -1.75
N LEU A 75 -0.13 1.10 -2.32
CA LEU A 75 -1.21 1.81 -1.64
C LEU A 75 -2.40 0.89 -1.35
N GLU A 76 -2.85 0.15 -2.38
CA GLU A 76 -4.06 -0.68 -2.29
C GLU A 76 -3.84 -2.00 -1.55
N GLU A 77 -2.68 -2.64 -1.74
CA GLU A 77 -2.39 -3.95 -1.17
C GLU A 77 -2.25 -3.93 0.37
N ASP A 78 -1.85 -2.81 0.97
CA ASP A 78 -1.86 -2.65 2.42
C ASP A 78 -3.30 -2.75 2.99
N VAL A 79 -4.27 -2.18 2.26
CA VAL A 79 -5.69 -2.25 2.66
C VAL A 79 -6.29 -3.61 2.33
N PHE A 80 -5.90 -4.23 1.21
CA PHE A 80 -6.31 -5.59 0.87
C PHE A 80 -5.86 -6.58 1.95
N ASN A 81 -4.60 -6.48 2.37
CA ASN A 81 -4.06 -7.31 3.46
C ASN A 81 -4.82 -7.07 4.78
N LEU A 82 -5.16 -5.84 5.08
CA LEU A 82 -5.87 -5.47 6.31
C LEU A 82 -7.24 -6.16 6.42
N VAL A 83 -7.98 -6.30 5.30
CA VAL A 83 -9.35 -6.85 5.30
C VAL A 83 -9.45 -8.30 4.86
N ALA A 84 -8.43 -8.88 4.24
CA ALA A 84 -8.52 -10.20 3.61
C ALA A 84 -7.32 -11.11 3.91
N HIS A 85 -6.49 -10.81 4.89
CA HIS A 85 -5.27 -11.55 5.22
C HIS A 85 -5.47 -13.06 5.32
N ASP A 86 -6.53 -13.50 5.96
CA ASP A 86 -6.80 -14.92 6.19
C ASP A 86 -7.20 -15.70 4.93
N HIS A 87 -7.46 -14.97 3.83
CA HIS A 87 -7.80 -15.53 2.52
C HIS A 87 -6.62 -15.56 1.55
N TYR A 88 -5.49 -14.94 1.92
CA TYR A 88 -4.28 -14.99 1.10
C TYR A 88 -3.74 -16.40 1.02
N LYS A 89 -3.15 -16.74 -0.13
CA LYS A 89 -2.59 -18.06 -0.36
C LYS A 89 -1.16 -17.95 -0.83
N ARG A 90 -0.25 -18.69 -0.21
CA ARG A 90 1.14 -18.77 -0.64
C ARG A 90 1.40 -19.99 -1.52
N ILE A 91 2.12 -19.79 -2.63
CA ILE A 91 2.57 -20.83 -3.57
C ILE A 91 4.09 -20.76 -3.69
N PRO A 92 4.85 -21.44 -2.83
CA PRO A 92 6.32 -21.32 -2.79
C PRO A 92 7.02 -21.69 -4.11
N ASN A 93 6.45 -22.66 -4.85
CA ASN A 93 6.95 -23.13 -6.13
C ASN A 93 6.29 -22.43 -7.34
N TYR A 94 5.92 -21.18 -7.20
CA TYR A 94 5.20 -20.44 -8.24
C TYR A 94 5.90 -20.39 -9.60
N ARG A 95 7.25 -20.58 -9.64
CA ARG A 95 8.02 -20.59 -10.90
C ARG A 95 7.80 -21.86 -11.71
N ASP A 96 7.28 -22.93 -11.10
CA ASP A 96 7.00 -24.22 -11.74
C ASP A 96 5.55 -24.32 -12.22
N LEU A 97 4.73 -23.28 -11.99
CA LEU A 97 3.34 -23.25 -12.42
C LEU A 97 3.26 -23.23 -13.95
N SER A 98 2.43 -24.13 -14.50
CA SER A 98 2.07 -24.12 -15.92
C SER A 98 1.01 -23.04 -16.22
N PRO A 99 0.80 -22.69 -17.50
CA PRO A 99 -0.32 -21.82 -17.88
C PRO A 99 -1.69 -22.34 -17.44
N PHE A 100 -1.85 -23.66 -17.33
CA PHE A 100 -3.09 -24.27 -16.84
C PHE A 100 -3.27 -24.00 -15.33
N ASP A 101 -2.21 -24.12 -14.53
CA ASP A 101 -2.26 -23.84 -13.09
C ASP A 101 -2.59 -22.35 -12.84
N GLU A 102 -2.02 -21.44 -13.63
CA GLU A 102 -2.33 -20.00 -13.55
C GLU A 102 -3.81 -19.73 -13.90
N GLN A 103 -4.33 -20.39 -14.93
CA GLN A 103 -5.75 -20.29 -15.27
C GLN A 103 -6.66 -20.82 -14.17
N GLU A 104 -6.26 -21.90 -13.49
CA GLU A 104 -7.00 -22.44 -12.36
C GLU A 104 -7.01 -21.49 -11.15
N LEU A 105 -5.92 -20.76 -10.91
CA LEU A 105 -5.88 -19.72 -9.87
C LEU A 105 -6.85 -18.58 -10.20
N LEU A 106 -6.83 -18.12 -11.45
CA LEU A 106 -7.73 -17.08 -11.93
C LEU A 106 -9.21 -17.52 -11.84
N ASN A 107 -9.51 -18.76 -12.24
CA ASN A 107 -10.87 -19.32 -12.14
C ASN A 107 -11.37 -19.41 -10.69
N LYS A 108 -10.44 -19.46 -9.73
CA LYS A 108 -10.73 -19.44 -8.29
C LYS A 108 -10.69 -18.04 -7.69
N HIS A 109 -10.67 -17.01 -8.53
CA HIS A 109 -10.61 -15.60 -8.14
C HIS A 109 -9.37 -15.22 -7.31
N TYR A 110 -8.21 -15.80 -7.66
CA TYR A 110 -6.93 -15.41 -7.11
C TYR A 110 -6.10 -14.64 -8.12
N ASN A 111 -5.53 -13.52 -7.68
CA ASN A 111 -4.57 -12.73 -8.44
C ASN A 111 -3.18 -12.94 -7.83
N ARG A 112 -2.29 -13.61 -8.58
CA ARG A 112 -0.97 -13.99 -8.07
C ARG A 112 0.07 -12.88 -8.28
N VAL A 113 0.73 -12.52 -7.21
CA VAL A 113 1.91 -11.64 -7.18
C VAL A 113 3.09 -12.44 -6.65
N THR A 114 3.98 -12.88 -7.50
CA THR A 114 5.08 -13.81 -7.19
C THR A 114 4.60 -15.10 -6.51
N ASP A 115 4.92 -15.36 -5.28
CA ASP A 115 4.47 -16.53 -4.54
C ASP A 115 3.17 -16.33 -3.73
N THR A 116 2.59 -15.15 -3.81
CA THR A 116 1.42 -14.76 -3.01
C THR A 116 0.21 -14.54 -3.90
N CYS A 117 -0.91 -15.14 -3.56
CA CYS A 117 -2.19 -14.96 -4.24
C CYS A 117 -3.10 -14.09 -3.41
N ILE A 118 -3.54 -12.98 -4.00
CA ILE A 118 -4.49 -12.03 -3.40
C ILE A 118 -5.91 -12.47 -3.79
N PRO A 119 -6.83 -12.65 -2.85
CA PRO A 119 -8.21 -13.02 -3.15
C PRO A 119 -8.94 -11.82 -3.77
N GLU A 120 -9.56 -12.02 -4.94
CA GLU A 120 -10.27 -10.95 -5.63
C GLU A 120 -11.53 -10.52 -4.87
N MET A 121 -12.34 -11.49 -4.47
CA MET A 121 -13.66 -11.21 -3.90
C MET A 121 -13.56 -10.59 -2.50
N GLU A 122 -12.73 -11.14 -1.64
CA GLU A 122 -12.60 -10.76 -0.24
C GLU A 122 -11.75 -9.49 -0.04
N ALA A 123 -10.82 -9.21 -0.97
CA ALA A 123 -9.96 -8.04 -0.92
C ALA A 123 -10.41 -6.95 -1.90
N MET A 124 -10.21 -7.21 -3.20
CA MET A 124 -10.32 -6.19 -4.23
C MET A 124 -11.74 -5.67 -4.37
N ARG A 125 -12.75 -6.56 -4.46
CA ARG A 125 -14.15 -6.18 -4.67
C ARG A 125 -14.75 -5.46 -3.45
N VAL A 126 -14.36 -5.86 -2.26
CA VAL A 126 -14.79 -5.16 -1.03
C VAL A 126 -14.28 -3.71 -1.04
N ILE A 127 -13.01 -3.51 -1.33
CA ILE A 127 -12.42 -2.16 -1.35
C ILE A 127 -12.95 -1.34 -2.52
N GLU A 128 -13.11 -1.95 -3.71
CA GLU A 128 -13.73 -1.31 -4.87
C GLU A 128 -15.08 -0.70 -4.52
N GLU A 129 -15.98 -1.44 -3.89
CA GLU A 129 -17.32 -0.95 -3.53
C GLU A 129 -17.27 0.30 -2.66
N HIS A 130 -16.37 0.33 -1.69
CA HIS A 130 -16.18 1.48 -0.81
C HIS A 130 -15.56 2.69 -1.52
N LEU A 131 -14.59 2.46 -2.43
CA LEU A 131 -13.95 3.53 -3.18
C LEU A 131 -14.90 4.13 -4.22
N VAL A 132 -15.66 3.30 -4.94
CA VAL A 132 -16.64 3.77 -5.93
C VAL A 132 -17.65 4.74 -5.31
N ARG A 133 -18.18 4.42 -4.12
CA ARG A 133 -19.08 5.33 -3.41
C ARG A 133 -18.42 6.69 -3.13
N ARG A 134 -17.13 6.72 -2.78
CA ARG A 134 -16.38 7.94 -2.51
C ARG A 134 -16.10 8.74 -3.79
N TRP A 135 -15.74 8.05 -4.86
CA TRP A 135 -15.51 8.68 -6.16
C TRP A 135 -16.78 9.32 -6.72
N VAL A 136 -17.93 8.61 -6.67
CA VAL A 136 -19.23 9.13 -7.10
C VAL A 136 -19.63 10.36 -6.27
N ASN A 137 -19.46 10.30 -4.96
CA ASN A 137 -19.74 11.44 -4.08
C ASN A 137 -18.83 12.64 -4.39
N ALA A 138 -17.54 12.42 -4.58
CA ALA A 138 -16.59 13.47 -4.94
C ALA A 138 -16.96 14.11 -6.28
N ALA A 139 -17.28 13.29 -7.29
CA ALA A 139 -17.71 13.76 -8.60
C ALA A 139 -18.98 14.62 -8.51
N SER A 140 -19.98 14.17 -7.76
CA SER A 140 -21.25 14.88 -7.56
C SER A 140 -21.08 16.24 -6.87
N ASN A 141 -20.10 16.34 -5.98
CA ASN A 141 -19.79 17.56 -5.23
C ASN A 141 -18.71 18.44 -5.89
N GLY A 142 -18.20 18.02 -7.05
CA GLY A 142 -17.09 18.73 -7.72
C GLY A 142 -15.77 18.72 -6.92
N THR A 143 -15.61 17.77 -5.99
CA THR A 143 -14.42 17.64 -5.14
C THR A 143 -13.34 16.86 -5.89
N ARG A 144 -12.09 17.29 -5.76
CA ARG A 144 -10.92 16.58 -6.30
C ARG A 144 -10.00 16.21 -5.17
N LYS A 145 -9.50 14.98 -5.20
CA LYS A 145 -8.57 14.44 -4.23
C LYS A 145 -7.48 13.62 -4.92
N PHE A 146 -6.34 13.54 -4.31
CA PHE A 146 -5.30 12.59 -4.71
C PHE A 146 -5.75 11.14 -4.39
N PRO A 147 -5.20 10.13 -5.08
CA PRO A 147 -5.57 8.73 -4.85
C PRO A 147 -5.52 8.33 -3.37
N HIS A 148 -4.44 8.65 -2.67
CA HIS A 148 -4.27 8.29 -1.25
C HIS A 148 -5.32 8.93 -0.32
N GLU A 149 -5.85 10.10 -0.66
CA GLU A 149 -6.85 10.77 0.18
C GLU A 149 -8.18 10.02 0.22
N TYR A 150 -8.55 9.31 -0.86
CA TYR A 150 -9.73 8.44 -0.86
C TYR A 150 -9.55 7.23 0.06
N PHE A 151 -8.34 6.67 0.10
CA PHE A 151 -8.01 5.60 1.05
C PHE A 151 -7.96 6.12 2.50
N TYR A 152 -7.48 7.33 2.73
CA TYR A 152 -7.51 7.96 4.04
C TYR A 152 -8.96 8.13 4.53
N ASP A 153 -9.83 8.66 3.67
CA ASP A 153 -11.27 8.77 3.99
C ASP A 153 -11.87 7.40 4.33
N LEU A 154 -11.49 6.34 3.59
CA LEU A 154 -11.97 4.98 3.83
C LEU A 154 -11.50 4.45 5.20
N LEU A 155 -10.22 4.59 5.49
CA LEU A 155 -9.62 4.07 6.72
C LEU A 155 -10.08 4.85 7.97
N LEU A 156 -10.15 6.18 7.86
CA LEU A 156 -10.52 7.05 8.98
C LEU A 156 -12.04 7.09 9.25
N SER A 157 -12.88 6.77 8.26
CA SER A 157 -14.34 6.66 8.47
C SER A 157 -14.74 5.48 9.36
N GLY A 158 -13.91 4.45 9.43
CA GLY A 158 -14.22 3.21 10.14
C GLY A 158 -15.13 2.26 9.37
N ASP A 159 -15.51 2.57 8.12
CA ASP A 159 -16.47 1.78 7.33
C ASP A 159 -16.05 0.32 7.13
N ILE A 160 -14.73 0.04 7.13
CA ILE A 160 -14.18 -1.31 6.97
C ILE A 160 -13.57 -1.87 8.27
N SER A 161 -13.67 -1.16 9.39
CA SER A 161 -12.99 -1.55 10.62
C SER A 161 -13.48 -2.90 11.19
N SER A 162 -14.73 -3.26 10.96
CA SER A 162 -15.29 -4.57 11.35
C SER A 162 -14.77 -5.73 10.50
N SER A 163 -14.16 -5.46 9.36
CA SER A 163 -13.61 -6.45 8.44
C SER A 163 -12.11 -6.68 8.63
N TYR A 164 -11.46 -5.99 9.56
CA TYR A 164 -10.03 -6.17 9.79
C TYR A 164 -9.69 -7.58 10.27
N GLN A 165 -8.78 -8.24 9.58
CA GLN A 165 -8.30 -9.58 9.89
C GLN A 165 -6.91 -9.56 10.53
N ILE A 166 -6.17 -8.48 10.38
CA ILE A 166 -4.89 -8.24 11.06
C ILE A 166 -5.00 -7.05 12.03
N ASN A 167 -4.00 -6.91 12.89
CA ASN A 167 -3.92 -5.76 13.79
C ASN A 167 -3.78 -4.47 12.95
N PRO A 168 -4.69 -3.50 13.05
CA PRO A 168 -4.63 -2.26 12.28
C PRO A 168 -3.36 -1.44 12.54
N LYS A 169 -2.68 -1.66 13.65
CA LYS A 169 -1.36 -1.05 13.92
C LYS A 169 -0.28 -1.49 12.93
N GLN A 170 -0.49 -2.59 12.23
CA GLN A 170 0.45 -3.11 11.22
C GLN A 170 0.25 -2.47 9.83
N SER A 171 -0.87 -1.79 9.60
CA SER A 171 -1.09 -1.05 8.35
C SER A 171 -0.31 0.26 8.34
N TRP A 172 0.59 0.39 7.37
CA TRP A 172 1.34 1.62 7.16
C TRP A 172 0.46 2.72 6.57
N LEU A 173 -0.52 2.37 5.74
CA LEU A 173 -1.42 3.35 5.16
C LEU A 173 -2.37 3.93 6.20
N LEU A 174 -2.85 3.12 7.15
CA LEU A 174 -3.61 3.64 8.28
C LEU A 174 -2.74 4.57 9.15
N ALA A 175 -1.50 4.19 9.42
CA ALA A 175 -0.57 5.06 10.16
C ALA A 175 -0.33 6.39 9.43
N ALA A 176 -0.21 6.34 8.10
CA ALA A 176 -0.07 7.52 7.26
C ALA A 176 -1.34 8.40 7.28
N ALA A 177 -2.52 7.78 7.23
CA ALA A 177 -3.80 8.48 7.35
C ALA A 177 -3.96 9.19 8.71
N GLU A 178 -3.64 8.50 9.82
CA GLU A 178 -3.65 9.06 11.18
C GLU A 178 -2.74 10.29 11.32
N LYS A 179 -1.62 10.33 10.59
CA LYS A 179 -0.65 11.44 10.57
C LYS A 179 -0.92 12.46 9.46
N ASN A 180 -1.91 12.23 8.60
CA ASN A 180 -2.12 13.00 7.37
C ASN A 180 -0.83 13.17 6.56
N LEU A 181 -0.08 12.08 6.40
CA LEU A 181 1.22 12.07 5.75
C LEU A 181 1.04 12.31 4.23
N PRO A 182 1.83 13.20 3.60
CA PRO A 182 1.74 13.39 2.16
C PRO A 182 2.25 12.14 1.42
N ILE A 183 1.42 11.64 0.49
CA ILE A 183 1.75 10.50 -0.38
C ILE A 183 1.59 10.93 -1.84
N VAL A 184 2.60 10.61 -2.65
CA VAL A 184 2.56 10.77 -4.11
C VAL A 184 2.51 9.37 -4.73
N VAL A 185 1.58 9.17 -5.65
CA VAL A 185 1.35 7.88 -6.31
C VAL A 185 1.48 8.05 -7.83
N PRO A 186 2.72 8.11 -8.35
CA PRO A 186 2.94 8.16 -9.80
C PRO A 186 2.44 6.87 -10.44
N GLY A 187 1.77 6.96 -11.60
CA GLY A 187 1.24 5.79 -12.28
C GLY A 187 0.09 5.11 -11.53
N TRP A 188 -0.74 5.87 -10.83
CA TRP A 188 -1.94 5.36 -10.17
C TRP A 188 -2.80 4.47 -11.08
N GLU A 189 -2.89 4.82 -12.36
CA GLU A 189 -3.62 4.08 -13.39
C GLU A 189 -3.13 2.65 -13.61
N ASP A 190 -1.91 2.32 -13.21
CA ASP A 190 -1.34 0.97 -13.31
C ASP A 190 -1.69 0.07 -12.10
N SER A 191 -2.53 0.56 -11.19
CA SER A 191 -3.00 -0.22 -10.04
C SER A 191 -4.35 -0.90 -10.31
N THR A 192 -4.72 -1.88 -9.49
CA THR A 192 -6.03 -2.54 -9.55
C THR A 192 -7.16 -1.54 -9.32
N CYS A 193 -7.06 -0.73 -8.27
CA CYS A 193 -8.08 0.29 -7.99
C CYS A 193 -8.10 1.41 -9.03
N GLY A 194 -6.95 1.75 -9.62
CA GLY A 194 -6.89 2.68 -10.76
C GLY A 194 -7.62 2.12 -11.99
N ASN A 195 -7.46 0.83 -12.28
CA ASN A 195 -8.21 0.14 -13.35
C ASN A 195 -9.71 0.08 -13.03
N PHE A 196 -10.11 -0.18 -11.78
CA PHE A 196 -11.52 -0.11 -11.36
C PHE A 196 -12.08 1.28 -11.57
N PHE A 197 -11.36 2.32 -11.17
CA PHE A 197 -11.76 3.70 -11.40
C PHE A 197 -12.01 3.97 -12.90
N ALA A 198 -11.07 3.59 -13.77
CA ALA A 198 -11.22 3.74 -15.22
C ALA A 198 -12.42 2.97 -15.78
N SER A 199 -12.63 1.73 -15.32
CA SER A 199 -13.75 0.89 -15.69
C SER A 199 -15.10 1.53 -15.31
N HIS A 200 -15.22 2.04 -14.11
CA HIS A 200 -16.43 2.76 -13.66
C HIS A 200 -16.64 4.06 -14.42
N CYS A 201 -15.58 4.80 -14.77
CA CYS A 201 -15.67 5.97 -15.63
C CYS A 201 -16.22 5.63 -17.02
N ILE A 202 -15.90 4.47 -17.56
CA ILE A 202 -16.38 4.00 -18.86
C ILE A 202 -17.83 3.48 -18.74
N ALA A 203 -18.18 2.75 -17.72
CA ALA A 203 -19.47 2.09 -17.53
C ALA A 203 -20.61 3.04 -17.12
N VAL A 204 -20.31 3.97 -16.21
CA VAL A 204 -21.28 4.97 -15.74
C VAL A 204 -21.24 6.17 -16.68
N SER A 205 -22.06 6.08 -17.75
CA SER A 205 -22.28 7.14 -18.73
C SER A 205 -21.44 8.41 -18.55
N TYR A 206 -20.37 8.39 -19.17
CA TYR A 206 -19.58 9.40 -19.90
C TYR A 206 -19.56 10.85 -19.41
N THR A 207 -20.55 11.35 -18.69
CA THR A 207 -20.73 12.78 -18.52
C THR A 207 -20.11 13.36 -17.26
N HIS A 208 -20.06 12.66 -16.14
CA HIS A 208 -19.57 13.25 -14.89
C HIS A 208 -18.11 12.91 -14.55
N LEU A 209 -17.64 11.69 -14.84
CA LEU A 209 -16.28 11.27 -14.49
C LEU A 209 -15.25 11.69 -15.54
N ARG A 210 -15.58 11.63 -16.84
CA ARG A 210 -14.72 12.12 -17.91
C ARG A 210 -14.46 13.64 -17.89
N ALA A 211 -15.38 14.43 -17.39
CA ALA A 211 -15.16 15.87 -17.25
C ALA A 211 -13.98 16.20 -16.31
N HIS A 212 -13.54 15.23 -15.51
CA HIS A 212 -12.41 15.36 -14.61
C HIS A 212 -11.08 14.87 -15.22
N GLU A 213 -11.11 13.88 -16.14
CA GLU A 213 -9.91 13.38 -16.82
C GLU A 213 -9.31 14.35 -17.83
N THR A 214 -10.15 15.13 -18.54
CA THR A 214 -9.70 16.04 -19.59
C THR A 214 -8.95 17.30 -19.12
N LYS A 215 -8.72 17.44 -17.83
CA LYS A 215 -8.01 18.60 -17.25
C LYS A 215 -6.62 18.28 -16.69
N TRP A 216 -6.05 17.13 -17.04
CA TRP A 216 -4.70 16.71 -16.63
C TRP A 216 -3.64 16.90 -17.72
N HIS A 217 -3.90 17.79 -18.72
CA HIS A 217 -2.91 18.22 -19.70
C HIS A 217 -2.50 19.66 -19.46
#